data_85c915edf0ce977aa90ff16fd8841452
#
_entry.id   85c915edf0ce977aa90ff16fd8841452
#
_cell.length_a   1.000
_cell.length_b   1.000
_cell.length_c   1.000
_cell.angle_alpha   90.00
_cell.angle_beta   90.00
_cell.angle_gamma   90.00
#
_symmetry.space_group_name_H-M   'P 1'
#
loop_
_entity.id
_entity.type
_entity.pdbx_description
1 polymer ?
#
loop_
_entity_poly.entity_id
_entity_poly.type
_entity_poly.pdbx_seq_one_letter_code
_entity_poly.pdbx_strand_id
1 'polypeptide(L)'
;DVTQEELLATIDKVNKDDHIHGVLLFRPLPKHLDQAVIENALAAEKDVDCMTDLSMSGVFTGKKIGFPPCTPQACMEILDHYGIDCTGKKAVVIGRSLVVGKPAAMMLVKKNATVTICHTRTVDMPSVAKEADIVIVAAGRAGVVGADYVREGQTIIDVCLLYTSPSPRD
;
A
#
# COMPACT_ATOMS: atom_id res chain seq x y z
N ASP A 1 14.64 27.01 -2.96
CA ASP A 1 13.58 25.99 -3.13
C ASP A 1 13.44 25.70 -4.62
N VAL A 2 13.30 24.42 -5.01
CA VAL A 2 13.15 24.00 -6.40
C VAL A 2 11.79 24.46 -6.95
N THR A 3 11.75 24.93 -8.19
CA THR A 3 10.49 25.23 -8.88
C THR A 3 9.87 23.95 -9.48
N GLN A 4 8.59 24.03 -9.85
CA GLN A 4 7.92 22.91 -10.50
C GLN A 4 8.56 22.56 -11.84
N GLU A 5 8.92 23.56 -12.63
CA GLU A 5 9.57 23.40 -13.94
C GLU A 5 10.95 22.73 -13.81
N GLU A 6 11.74 23.12 -12.81
CA GLU A 6 13.06 22.51 -12.53
C GLU A 6 12.91 21.04 -12.12
N LEU A 7 11.91 20.73 -11.28
CA LEU A 7 11.67 19.35 -10.85
C LEU A 7 11.19 18.47 -12.01
N LEU A 8 10.24 18.98 -12.82
CA LEU A 8 9.76 18.28 -14.02
C LEU A 8 10.89 18.05 -15.04
N ALA A 9 11.77 19.05 -15.26
CA ALA A 9 12.93 18.90 -16.11
C ALA A 9 13.92 17.86 -15.57
N THR A 10 14.04 17.73 -14.24
CA THR A 10 14.85 16.70 -13.59
C THR A 10 14.27 15.33 -13.80
N ILE A 11 12.94 15.17 -13.61
CA ILE A 11 12.23 13.90 -13.85
C ILE A 11 12.36 13.47 -15.33
N ASP A 12 12.23 14.41 -16.27
CA ASP A 12 12.41 14.10 -17.69
C ASP A 12 13.82 13.57 -18.01
N LYS A 13 14.86 14.17 -17.42
CA LYS A 13 16.24 13.66 -17.55
C LYS A 13 16.37 12.26 -16.95
N VAL A 14 15.81 12.04 -15.77
CA VAL A 14 15.83 10.73 -15.09
C VAL A 14 15.09 9.68 -15.91
N ASN A 15 13.94 10.03 -16.50
CA ASN A 15 13.18 9.12 -17.36
C ASN A 15 14.00 8.64 -18.58
N LYS A 16 14.84 9.52 -19.12
CA LYS A 16 15.67 9.28 -20.34
C LYS A 16 17.02 8.63 -20.03
N ASP A 17 17.44 8.54 -18.78
CA ASP A 17 18.75 7.98 -18.40
C ASP A 17 18.62 6.49 -18.14
N ASP A 18 19.18 5.67 -19.04
CA ASP A 18 19.17 4.21 -18.96
C ASP A 18 19.99 3.64 -17.79
N HIS A 19 20.84 4.44 -17.15
CA HIS A 19 21.58 4.04 -15.96
C HIS A 19 20.78 4.20 -14.67
N ILE A 20 19.65 4.89 -14.71
CA ILE A 20 18.73 5.04 -13.57
C ILE A 20 17.58 4.05 -13.71
N HIS A 21 17.55 3.04 -12.84
CA HIS A 21 16.61 1.92 -12.91
C HIS A 21 15.36 2.11 -12.05
N GLY A 22 15.40 3.03 -11.10
CA GLY A 22 14.27 3.29 -10.22
C GLY A 22 14.39 4.63 -9.50
N VAL A 23 13.25 5.22 -9.20
CA VAL A 23 13.14 6.52 -8.53
C VAL A 23 12.21 6.41 -7.34
N LEU A 24 12.65 6.91 -6.21
CA LEU A 24 11.83 7.11 -5.02
C LEU A 24 11.66 8.60 -4.79
N LEU A 25 10.44 9.09 -4.96
CA LEU A 25 10.07 10.47 -4.66
C LEU A 25 9.42 10.54 -3.27
N PHE A 26 10.08 11.21 -2.33
CA PHE A 26 9.54 11.39 -0.98
C PHE A 26 8.34 12.32 -0.96
N ARG A 27 7.27 11.92 -0.31
CA ARG A 27 6.00 12.63 -0.18
C ARG A 27 5.66 12.91 1.29
N PRO A 28 4.90 13.94 1.64
CA PRO A 28 4.29 14.91 0.72
C PRO A 28 5.29 15.92 0.16
N LEU A 29 5.02 16.42 -1.05
CA LEU A 29 5.79 17.50 -1.65
C LEU A 29 5.48 18.86 -0.99
N PRO A 30 6.39 19.86 -1.09
CA PRO A 30 6.10 21.22 -0.68
C PRO A 30 4.83 21.78 -1.35
N LYS A 31 4.05 22.58 -0.61
CA LYS A 31 2.73 23.06 -1.06
C LYS A 31 2.71 23.89 -2.34
N HIS A 32 3.85 24.45 -2.74
CA HIS A 32 3.96 25.25 -3.98
C HIS A 32 4.12 24.38 -5.23
N LEU A 33 4.25 23.07 -5.07
CA LEU A 33 4.36 22.10 -6.17
C LEU A 33 3.03 21.37 -6.36
N ASP A 34 2.65 21.16 -7.62
CA ASP A 34 1.52 20.31 -7.97
C ASP A 34 1.96 18.84 -7.93
N GLN A 35 1.64 18.18 -6.81
CA GLN A 35 2.06 16.81 -6.56
C GLN A 35 1.53 15.85 -7.63
N ALA A 36 0.29 15.98 -8.08
CA ALA A 36 -0.30 15.08 -9.06
C ALA A 36 0.38 15.16 -10.43
N VAL A 37 0.74 16.36 -10.85
CA VAL A 37 1.49 16.59 -12.10
C VAL A 37 2.89 15.98 -12.00
N ILE A 38 3.57 16.19 -10.88
CA ILE A 38 4.93 15.69 -10.64
C ILE A 38 4.96 14.16 -10.56
N GLU A 39 4.05 13.56 -9.79
CA GLU A 39 3.96 12.11 -9.66
C GLU A 39 3.76 11.45 -11.01
N ASN A 40 2.85 11.95 -11.84
CA ASN A 40 2.53 11.39 -13.14
C ASN A 40 3.53 11.75 -14.27
N ALA A 41 4.50 12.60 -13.99
CA ALA A 41 5.61 12.84 -14.92
C ALA A 41 6.67 11.73 -14.90
N LEU A 42 6.74 10.92 -13.85
CA LEU A 42 7.68 9.80 -13.76
C LEU A 42 7.25 8.64 -14.65
N ALA A 43 8.20 8.04 -15.35
CA ALA A 43 7.96 6.82 -16.13
C ALA A 43 7.61 5.65 -15.19
N ALA A 44 6.56 4.89 -15.54
CA ALA A 44 6.09 3.79 -14.71
C ALA A 44 7.16 2.70 -14.49
N GLU A 45 8.05 2.50 -15.46
CA GLU A 45 9.16 1.55 -15.40
C GLU A 45 10.21 1.93 -14.35
N LYS A 46 10.20 3.20 -13.89
CA LYS A 46 11.11 3.73 -12.87
C LYS A 46 10.41 4.08 -11.57
N ASP A 47 9.08 3.96 -11.53
CA ASP A 47 8.23 4.22 -10.37
C ASP A 47 8.25 3.02 -9.41
N VAL A 48 9.24 2.96 -8.54
CA VAL A 48 9.43 1.81 -7.61
C VAL A 48 8.48 1.81 -6.42
N ASP A 49 7.70 2.88 -6.21
CA ASP A 49 6.75 2.99 -5.08
C ASP A 49 5.28 3.14 -5.53
N CYS A 50 5.02 2.89 -6.83
CA CYS A 50 3.66 2.92 -7.39
C CYS A 50 2.92 4.25 -7.13
N MET A 51 3.59 5.36 -7.35
CA MET A 51 2.97 6.67 -7.11
C MET A 51 2.22 7.21 -8.33
N THR A 52 2.57 6.74 -9.54
CA THR A 52 1.91 7.16 -10.77
C THR A 52 0.55 6.46 -10.95
N ASP A 53 -0.40 7.15 -11.58
CA ASP A 53 -1.71 6.56 -11.93
C ASP A 53 -1.53 5.33 -12.84
N LEU A 54 -0.52 5.35 -13.71
CA LEU A 54 -0.23 4.25 -14.61
C LEU A 54 0.24 3.00 -13.85
N SER A 55 1.16 3.13 -12.90
CA SER A 55 1.59 2.01 -12.03
C SER A 55 0.41 1.48 -11.20
N MET A 56 -0.41 2.39 -10.63
CA MET A 56 -1.60 2.01 -9.87
C MET A 56 -2.62 1.26 -10.72
N SER A 57 -2.76 1.62 -12.00
CA SER A 57 -3.62 0.88 -12.94
C SER A 57 -3.16 -0.57 -13.11
N GLY A 58 -1.85 -0.82 -13.07
CA GLY A 58 -1.26 -2.16 -13.09
C GLY A 58 -1.68 -2.99 -11.88
N VAL A 59 -1.66 -2.41 -10.68
CA VAL A 59 -2.13 -3.06 -9.45
C VAL A 59 -3.62 -3.40 -9.54
N PHE A 60 -4.43 -2.45 -9.99
CA PHE A 60 -5.88 -2.65 -10.11
C PHE A 60 -6.25 -3.71 -11.16
N THR A 61 -5.59 -3.70 -12.32
CA THR A 61 -5.88 -4.63 -13.43
C THR A 61 -5.17 -5.97 -13.31
N GLY A 62 -4.20 -6.09 -12.38
CA GLY A 62 -3.33 -7.26 -12.25
C GLY A 62 -2.28 -7.40 -13.36
N LYS A 63 -2.13 -6.38 -14.23
CA LYS A 63 -1.13 -6.34 -15.31
C LYS A 63 0.24 -5.93 -14.76
N LYS A 64 1.30 -6.33 -15.47
CA LYS A 64 2.68 -5.89 -15.18
C LYS A 64 2.90 -4.50 -15.78
N ILE A 65 2.45 -3.47 -15.10
CA ILE A 65 2.66 -2.06 -15.44
C ILE A 65 3.27 -1.40 -14.21
N GLY A 66 4.50 -0.90 -14.33
CA GLY A 66 5.26 -0.36 -13.20
C GLY A 66 5.50 -1.41 -12.10
N PHE A 67 5.70 -0.92 -10.89
CA PHE A 67 5.89 -1.75 -9.71
C PHE A 67 4.70 -1.59 -8.75
N PRO A 68 4.35 -2.62 -7.97
CA PRO A 68 3.36 -2.46 -6.90
C PRO A 68 3.94 -1.62 -5.76
N PRO A 69 3.09 -0.97 -4.93
CA PRO A 69 3.57 -0.25 -3.75
C PRO A 69 4.31 -1.19 -2.80
N CYS A 70 5.45 -0.76 -2.29
CA CYS A 70 6.36 -1.61 -1.51
C CYS A 70 5.69 -2.21 -0.26
N THR A 71 4.92 -1.42 0.50
CA THR A 71 4.27 -1.90 1.74
C THR A 71 3.17 -2.94 1.48
N PRO A 72 2.22 -2.75 0.56
CA PRO A 72 1.28 -3.81 0.18
C PRO A 72 1.98 -5.07 -0.35
N GLN A 73 3.02 -4.91 -1.17
CA GLN A 73 3.80 -6.05 -1.66
C GLN A 73 4.44 -6.82 -0.48
N ALA A 74 5.03 -6.12 0.48
CA ALA A 74 5.58 -6.75 1.68
C ALA A 74 4.53 -7.55 2.46
N CYS A 75 3.29 -7.05 2.56
CA CYS A 75 2.20 -7.83 3.17
C CYS A 75 1.94 -9.14 2.42
N MET A 76 1.96 -9.11 1.09
CA MET A 76 1.78 -10.33 0.28
C MET A 76 2.95 -11.31 0.45
N GLU A 77 4.18 -10.81 0.47
CA GLU A 77 5.38 -11.61 0.69
C GLU A 77 5.38 -12.27 2.10
N ILE A 78 4.89 -11.57 3.11
CA ILE A 78 4.71 -12.12 4.46
C ILE A 78 3.71 -13.28 4.44
N LEU A 79 2.56 -13.12 3.79
CA LEU A 79 1.56 -14.19 3.67
C LEU A 79 2.15 -15.41 2.97
N ASP A 80 2.88 -15.21 1.87
CA ASP A 80 3.52 -16.29 1.12
C ASP A 80 4.63 -16.96 1.93
N HIS A 81 5.46 -16.19 2.63
CA HIS A 81 6.55 -16.71 3.47
C HIS A 81 6.03 -17.64 4.58
N TYR A 82 4.90 -17.28 5.21
CA TYR A 82 4.29 -18.10 6.26
C TYR A 82 3.32 -19.17 5.72
N GLY A 83 3.21 -19.31 4.40
CA GLY A 83 2.34 -20.31 3.76
C GLY A 83 0.85 -20.06 4.00
N ILE A 84 0.44 -18.81 4.16
CA ILE A 84 -0.95 -18.42 4.36
C ILE A 84 -1.64 -18.39 2.98
N ASP A 85 -2.41 -19.42 2.67
CA ASP A 85 -3.22 -19.45 1.45
C ASP A 85 -4.41 -18.48 1.58
N CYS A 86 -4.50 -17.54 0.65
CA CYS A 86 -5.57 -16.54 0.58
C CYS A 86 -6.81 -17.04 -0.19
N THR A 87 -6.70 -18.18 -0.91
CA THR A 87 -7.76 -18.66 -1.79
C THR A 87 -9.04 -18.98 -1.01
N GLY A 88 -10.14 -18.31 -1.37
CA GLY A 88 -11.44 -18.46 -0.73
C GLY A 88 -11.54 -17.89 0.69
N LYS A 89 -10.47 -17.26 1.21
CA LYS A 89 -10.45 -16.66 2.54
C LYS A 89 -11.16 -15.30 2.55
N LYS A 90 -11.82 -14.99 3.67
CA LYS A 90 -12.30 -13.65 3.96
C LYS A 90 -11.14 -12.79 4.44
N ALA A 91 -10.84 -11.71 3.73
CA ALA A 91 -9.80 -10.75 4.12
C ALA A 91 -10.41 -9.39 4.42
N VAL A 92 -9.99 -8.76 5.50
CA VAL A 92 -10.38 -7.39 5.86
C VAL A 92 -9.15 -6.51 5.83
N VAL A 93 -9.25 -5.38 5.13
CA VAL A 93 -8.22 -4.33 5.11
C VAL A 93 -8.76 -3.11 5.82
N ILE A 94 -8.18 -2.76 6.98
CA ILE A 94 -8.57 -1.57 7.76
C ILE A 94 -7.70 -0.40 7.33
N GLY A 95 -8.26 0.43 6.47
CA GLY A 95 -7.62 1.56 5.80
C GLY A 95 -7.90 1.58 4.31
N ARG A 96 -7.96 2.78 3.71
CA ARG A 96 -8.30 2.94 2.28
C ARG A 96 -7.42 3.94 1.54
N SER A 97 -6.19 4.12 2.01
CA SER A 97 -5.21 4.97 1.32
C SER A 97 -4.82 4.37 -0.03
N LEU A 98 -4.38 5.22 -0.96
CA LEU A 98 -3.81 4.76 -2.23
C LEU A 98 -2.43 4.12 -2.03
N VAL A 99 -1.75 4.44 -0.93
CA VAL A 99 -0.41 3.92 -0.64
C VAL A 99 -0.44 2.49 -0.11
N VAL A 100 -1.42 2.14 0.75
CA VAL A 100 -1.48 0.83 1.40
C VAL A 100 -2.82 0.13 1.23
N GLY A 101 -3.91 0.72 1.74
CA GLY A 101 -5.17 0.00 1.90
C GLY A 101 -5.81 -0.51 0.60
N LYS A 102 -5.99 0.37 -0.38
CA LYS A 102 -6.56 -0.02 -1.67
C LYS A 102 -5.66 -0.98 -2.45
N PRO A 103 -4.34 -0.71 -2.59
CA PRO A 103 -3.45 -1.66 -3.25
C PRO A 103 -3.43 -3.04 -2.58
N ALA A 104 -3.33 -3.11 -1.25
CA ALA A 104 -3.36 -4.38 -0.52
C ALA A 104 -4.64 -5.17 -0.79
N ALA A 105 -5.78 -4.49 -0.82
CA ALA A 105 -7.06 -5.12 -1.16
C ALA A 105 -7.07 -5.71 -2.57
N MET A 106 -6.57 -4.98 -3.57
CA MET A 106 -6.49 -5.49 -4.95
C MET A 106 -5.51 -6.64 -5.08
N MET A 107 -4.39 -6.61 -4.36
CA MET A 107 -3.42 -7.71 -4.36
C MET A 107 -3.98 -8.97 -3.67
N LEU A 108 -4.77 -8.82 -2.61
CA LEU A 108 -5.51 -9.93 -1.99
C LEU A 108 -6.56 -10.53 -2.93
N VAL A 109 -7.30 -9.68 -3.68
CA VAL A 109 -8.24 -10.14 -4.72
C VAL A 109 -7.48 -10.97 -5.78
N LYS A 110 -6.31 -10.51 -6.21
CA LYS A 110 -5.44 -11.26 -7.14
C LYS A 110 -5.00 -12.62 -6.58
N LYS A 111 -4.90 -12.74 -5.24
CA LYS A 111 -4.64 -14.01 -4.52
C LYS A 111 -5.91 -14.81 -4.22
N ASN A 112 -7.04 -14.51 -4.89
CA ASN A 112 -8.34 -15.19 -4.77
C ASN A 112 -9.01 -15.06 -3.40
N ALA A 113 -8.70 -14.01 -2.62
CA ALA A 113 -9.43 -13.70 -1.39
C ALA A 113 -10.72 -12.95 -1.67
N THR A 114 -11.71 -13.09 -0.79
CA THR A 114 -12.89 -12.21 -0.71
C THR A 114 -12.55 -11.05 0.21
N VAL A 115 -12.52 -9.81 -0.31
CA VAL A 115 -11.94 -8.67 0.41
C VAL A 115 -12.98 -7.64 0.81
N THR A 116 -12.96 -7.24 2.07
CA THR A 116 -13.71 -6.09 2.60
C THR A 116 -12.74 -4.99 3.01
N ILE A 117 -12.97 -3.76 2.54
CA ILE A 117 -12.21 -2.57 2.95
C ILE A 117 -12.99 -1.83 4.02
N CYS A 118 -12.40 -1.69 5.20
CA CYS A 118 -12.95 -0.93 6.33
C CYS A 118 -12.26 0.44 6.47
N HIS A 119 -12.98 1.41 6.98
CA HIS A 119 -12.49 2.77 7.20
C HIS A 119 -13.26 3.45 8.33
N THR A 120 -12.91 4.66 8.70
CA THR A 120 -13.48 5.42 9.82
C THR A 120 -15.01 5.61 9.82
N ARG A 121 -15.67 5.34 8.68
CA ARG A 121 -17.14 5.40 8.53
C ARG A 121 -17.77 4.02 8.40
N THR A 122 -17.01 2.95 8.57
CA THR A 122 -17.54 1.58 8.58
C THR A 122 -18.33 1.38 9.87
N VAL A 123 -19.56 0.93 9.74
CA VAL A 123 -20.44 0.61 10.88
C VAL A 123 -20.02 -0.75 11.42
N ASP A 124 -19.89 -0.84 12.74
CA ASP A 124 -19.54 -2.07 13.47
C ASP A 124 -18.30 -2.79 12.89
N MET A 125 -17.22 -2.02 12.73
CA MET A 125 -15.97 -2.54 12.20
C MET A 125 -15.40 -3.73 13.01
N PRO A 126 -15.54 -3.80 14.34
CA PRO A 126 -15.13 -4.98 15.10
C PRO A 126 -15.78 -6.28 14.62
N SER A 127 -17.10 -6.29 14.43
CA SER A 127 -17.80 -7.50 13.93
C SER A 127 -17.32 -7.89 12.54
N VAL A 128 -17.14 -6.93 11.63
CA VAL A 128 -16.62 -7.18 10.28
C VAL A 128 -15.21 -7.78 10.34
N ALA A 129 -14.33 -7.26 11.20
CA ALA A 129 -12.98 -7.76 11.36
C ALA A 129 -12.93 -9.17 11.96
N LYS A 130 -13.79 -9.47 12.94
CA LYS A 130 -13.89 -10.82 13.56
C LYS A 130 -14.30 -11.91 12.58
N GLU A 131 -15.08 -11.59 11.56
CA GLU A 131 -15.49 -12.58 10.54
C GLU A 131 -14.36 -12.96 9.57
N ALA A 132 -13.31 -12.16 9.51
CA ALA A 132 -12.20 -12.40 8.58
C ALA A 132 -11.30 -13.55 9.02
N ASP A 133 -10.64 -14.17 8.04
CA ASP A 133 -9.52 -15.09 8.26
C ASP A 133 -8.19 -14.32 8.27
N ILE A 134 -8.11 -13.26 7.49
CA ILE A 134 -6.93 -12.40 7.33
C ILE A 134 -7.34 -10.96 7.59
N VAL A 135 -6.60 -10.25 8.45
CA VAL A 135 -6.81 -8.83 8.74
C VAL A 135 -5.51 -8.06 8.47
N ILE A 136 -5.56 -7.08 7.58
CA ILE A 136 -4.44 -6.14 7.36
C ILE A 136 -4.84 -4.79 7.97
N VAL A 137 -4.08 -4.34 8.95
CA VAL A 137 -4.34 -3.08 9.68
C VAL A 137 -3.45 -1.98 9.13
N ALA A 138 -4.02 -1.06 8.35
CA ALA A 138 -3.33 0.05 7.70
C ALA A 138 -3.95 1.40 8.12
N ALA A 139 -4.20 1.58 9.41
CA ALA A 139 -4.94 2.71 9.93
C ALA A 139 -4.09 3.97 10.20
N GLY A 140 -2.76 3.87 10.16
CA GLY A 140 -1.83 4.99 10.36
C GLY A 140 -1.80 5.58 11.78
N ARG A 141 -2.41 4.92 12.76
CA ARG A 141 -2.38 5.30 14.17
C ARG A 141 -2.50 4.08 15.07
N ALA A 142 -1.86 4.12 16.22
CA ALA A 142 -1.91 3.07 17.22
C ALA A 142 -3.31 2.94 17.86
N GLY A 143 -3.63 1.75 18.37
CA GLY A 143 -4.82 1.50 19.19
C GLY A 143 -6.17 1.52 18.43
N VAL A 144 -6.14 1.44 17.08
CA VAL A 144 -7.38 1.36 16.28
C VAL A 144 -8.01 -0.02 16.39
N VAL A 145 -7.20 -1.05 16.47
CA VAL A 145 -7.62 -2.44 16.59
C VAL A 145 -7.34 -2.94 18.00
N GLY A 146 -8.39 -3.26 18.75
CA GLY A 146 -8.32 -3.86 20.07
C GLY A 146 -8.71 -5.33 20.05
N ALA A 147 -8.81 -5.93 21.25
CA ALA A 147 -9.20 -7.33 21.41
C ALA A 147 -10.65 -7.61 20.90
N ASP A 148 -11.47 -6.58 20.82
CA ASP A 148 -12.82 -6.63 20.27
C ASP A 148 -12.88 -6.78 18.73
N TYR A 149 -11.75 -6.60 18.02
CA TYR A 149 -11.64 -6.75 16.58
C TYR A 149 -11.17 -8.14 16.15
N VAL A 150 -10.62 -8.91 17.07
CA VAL A 150 -9.89 -10.14 16.72
C VAL A 150 -10.51 -11.37 17.35
N ARG A 151 -10.24 -12.52 16.77
CA ARG A 151 -10.55 -13.84 17.30
C ARG A 151 -9.39 -14.80 17.13
N GLU A 152 -9.40 -15.89 17.85
CA GLU A 152 -8.41 -16.96 17.70
C GLU A 152 -8.42 -17.53 16.26
N GLY A 153 -7.24 -17.88 15.76
CA GLY A 153 -7.04 -18.50 14.45
C GLY A 153 -7.02 -17.52 13.27
N GLN A 154 -7.08 -16.21 13.52
CA GLN A 154 -6.90 -15.20 12.47
C GLN A 154 -5.43 -14.94 12.18
N THR A 155 -5.11 -14.61 10.91
CA THR A 155 -3.84 -14.02 10.52
C THR A 155 -3.97 -12.49 10.55
N ILE A 156 -3.13 -11.81 11.31
CA ILE A 156 -3.15 -10.35 11.43
C ILE A 156 -1.81 -9.80 10.95
N ILE A 157 -1.85 -8.85 10.02
CA ILE A 157 -0.70 -8.06 9.58
C ILE A 157 -0.93 -6.62 10.03
N ASP A 158 -0.11 -6.16 10.98
CA ASP A 158 -0.13 -4.77 11.44
C ASP A 158 0.87 -3.94 10.63
N VAL A 159 0.34 -3.00 9.82
CA VAL A 159 1.13 -2.06 9.04
C VAL A 159 1.26 -0.78 9.86
N CYS A 160 2.11 -0.82 10.89
CA CYS A 160 2.34 0.29 11.78
C CYS A 160 3.50 1.17 11.29
N LEU A 161 3.27 2.48 11.25
CA LEU A 161 4.32 3.49 11.03
C LEU A 161 4.84 4.11 12.34
N LEU A 162 4.36 3.64 13.49
CA LEU A 162 4.71 4.18 14.80
C LEU A 162 5.71 3.26 15.49
N TYR A 163 6.82 3.83 15.96
CA TYR A 163 7.86 3.20 16.78
C TYR A 163 7.37 2.66 18.14
N THR A 164 6.12 2.23 18.23
CA THR A 164 5.50 1.73 19.46
C THR A 164 5.48 0.21 19.58
N SER A 165 5.77 -0.50 18.48
CA SER A 165 6.05 -1.93 18.55
C SER A 165 7.56 -2.09 18.67
N PRO A 166 8.09 -2.81 19.67
CA PRO A 166 9.52 -3.10 19.73
C PRO A 166 9.91 -3.81 18.42
N SER A 167 10.88 -3.23 17.73
CA SER A 167 11.48 -3.87 16.57
C SER A 167 12.14 -5.18 17.03
N PRO A 168 12.06 -6.28 16.25
CA PRO A 168 12.83 -7.49 16.56
C PRO A 168 14.36 -7.26 16.60
N ARG A 169 14.81 -6.05 16.29
CA ARG A 169 16.21 -5.61 16.30
C ARG A 169 16.58 -4.76 17.51
N ASP A 170 15.62 -4.35 18.33
CA ASP A 170 15.80 -3.64 19.59
C ASP A 170 15.79 -4.65 20.75
#